data_fab14b81f2d08d80efca2afbca32f0ac
#
_entry.id   fab14b81f2d08d80efca2afbca32f0ac
#
_cell.length_a   1.000
_cell.length_b   1.000
_cell.length_c   1.000
_cell.angle_alpha   90.00
_cell.angle_beta   90.00
_cell.angle_gamma   90.00
#
_symmetry.space_group_name_H-M   'P 1'
#
loop_
_entity.id
_entity.type
_entity.pdbx_description
1 polymer ?
#
loop_
_entity_poly.entity_id
_entity_poly.type
_entity_poly.pdbx_seq_one_letter_code
_entity_poly.pdbx_strand_id
1 'polypeptide(L)'
;MKFMEKFDEIANNYLMPIASKLANQKHLASIRDGMVVAIPLSILGGICLILSTPPFKPENLGDWGMISDMLMGWYNWAQANKAVLQLPYNMSMALMGLFIAFAIAYNLAKKYNLPELNASVISTVVFLIMAAPIEKAVPLSVVEAGGELAASTYIPMTYLDAKGIFTAIMVAIGCVEIIRFLFEHNVRIKMPEGVPPAVSSSFDAILPLFICVIVFYGLSLFVQNATNTLFPAMVMNVLAPAVSGLDSLLGICLITIIAQVFWCFGLHGASITQPVRLPFMQMYLAANLAAYTAGEAIPHTFVQPFWSYIITLGGGGATFGLCLLLLRSKSKQLKTLGRLSIGPAIFNINEPIIFGMPMVLNPIMMIPFIFVPVVNVIIAYLLMAANLVGRGVIETPWTTPAPIGAALGFMDWKAGVMVIGLIILDMILYYPFLKLYEKQKLSEEAE
;
A
#
# COMPACT_ATOMS: atom_id res chain seq x y z
N MET A 1 -11.80 33.59 -19.07
CA MET A 1 -10.43 34.08 -19.09
C MET A 1 -9.90 34.38 -17.69
N LYS A 2 -10.37 35.38 -16.95
CA LYS A 2 -9.84 35.73 -15.59
C LYS A 2 -9.82 34.60 -14.56
N PHE A 3 -10.74 33.62 -14.59
CA PHE A 3 -10.74 32.49 -13.65
C PHE A 3 -9.63 31.50 -13.99
N MET A 4 -9.40 31.21 -15.28
CA MET A 4 -8.31 30.33 -15.71
C MET A 4 -6.95 30.92 -15.44
N GLU A 5 -6.75 32.22 -15.75
CA GLU A 5 -5.49 32.93 -15.45
C GLU A 5 -5.15 32.89 -13.95
N LYS A 6 -6.14 33.15 -13.09
CA LYS A 6 -5.96 33.09 -11.64
C LYS A 6 -5.73 31.66 -11.14
N PHE A 7 -6.36 30.66 -11.77
CA PHE A 7 -6.15 29.25 -11.47
C PHE A 7 -4.75 28.79 -11.87
N ASP A 8 -4.29 29.17 -13.09
CA ASP A 8 -2.94 28.88 -13.56
C ASP A 8 -1.87 29.56 -12.70
N GLU A 9 -2.13 30.77 -12.22
CA GLU A 9 -1.26 31.49 -11.30
C GLU A 9 -1.13 30.74 -9.95
N ILE A 10 -2.23 30.30 -9.36
CA ILE A 10 -2.23 29.51 -8.12
C ILE A 10 -1.54 28.16 -8.33
N ALA A 11 -1.82 27.50 -9.44
CA ALA A 11 -1.22 26.24 -9.80
C ALA A 11 0.31 26.34 -9.90
N ASN A 12 0.79 27.26 -10.71
CA ASN A 12 2.22 27.39 -11.00
C ASN A 12 3.01 28.00 -9.83
N ASN A 13 2.43 28.95 -9.10
CA ASN A 13 3.15 29.66 -8.04
C ASN A 13 3.12 28.95 -6.68
N TYR A 14 2.10 28.15 -6.40
CA TYR A 14 1.93 27.52 -5.07
C TYR A 14 1.88 26.01 -5.13
N LEU A 15 1.02 25.43 -5.97
CA LEU A 15 0.77 23.97 -5.92
C LEU A 15 1.90 23.17 -6.57
N MET A 16 2.37 23.57 -7.75
CA MET A 16 3.47 22.87 -8.44
C MET A 16 4.78 22.88 -7.64
N PRO A 17 5.24 23.98 -7.03
CA PRO A 17 6.43 23.96 -6.18
C PRO A 17 6.28 23.08 -4.96
N ILE A 18 5.13 23.10 -4.27
CA ILE A 18 4.87 22.26 -3.09
C ILE A 18 4.88 20.80 -3.48
N ALA A 19 4.14 20.44 -4.52
CA ALA A 19 4.02 19.07 -4.98
C ALA A 19 5.35 18.51 -5.52
N SER A 20 6.10 19.30 -6.28
CA SER A 20 7.45 18.93 -6.73
C SER A 20 8.41 18.73 -5.55
N LYS A 21 8.35 19.60 -4.54
CA LYS A 21 9.15 19.47 -3.32
C LYS A 21 8.80 18.19 -2.55
N LEU A 22 7.52 17.87 -2.43
CA LEU A 22 7.07 16.64 -1.79
C LEU A 22 7.48 15.39 -2.58
N ALA A 23 7.27 15.39 -3.90
CA ALA A 23 7.61 14.26 -4.77
C ALA A 23 9.11 13.94 -4.77
N ASN A 24 9.97 14.98 -4.66
CA ASN A 24 11.42 14.86 -4.69
C ASN A 24 12.07 14.79 -3.31
N GLN A 25 11.29 14.85 -2.23
CA GLN A 25 11.81 14.76 -0.87
C GLN A 25 12.36 13.34 -0.63
N LYS A 26 13.66 13.25 -0.30
CA LYS A 26 14.41 11.99 -0.27
C LYS A 26 13.81 10.94 0.68
N HIS A 27 13.35 11.34 1.87
CA HIS A 27 12.73 10.43 2.85
C HIS A 27 11.40 9.89 2.33
N LEU A 28 10.48 10.76 1.87
CA LEU A 28 9.19 10.34 1.33
C LEU A 28 9.35 9.45 0.11
N ALA A 29 10.25 9.80 -0.79
CA ALA A 29 10.55 8.98 -1.96
C ALA A 29 11.15 7.62 -1.56
N SER A 30 11.96 7.55 -0.49
CA SER A 30 12.54 6.29 -0.02
C SER A 30 11.53 5.42 0.72
N ILE A 31 10.60 6.02 1.47
CA ILE A 31 9.46 5.29 2.05
C ILE A 31 8.63 4.68 0.91
N ARG A 32 8.24 5.48 -0.09
CA ARG A 32 7.47 5.00 -1.25
C ARG A 32 8.18 3.84 -1.94
N ASP A 33 9.44 4.02 -2.32
CA ASP A 33 10.20 3.04 -3.10
C ASP A 33 10.50 1.78 -2.27
N GLY A 34 10.75 1.92 -0.96
CA GLY A 34 10.95 0.81 -0.03
C GLY A 34 9.68 0.02 0.27
N MET A 35 8.53 0.70 0.35
CA MET A 35 7.24 0.03 0.59
C MET A 35 6.78 -0.85 -0.58
N VAL A 36 7.32 -0.66 -1.79
CA VAL A 36 6.98 -1.51 -2.96
C VAL A 36 7.32 -2.99 -2.71
N VAL A 37 8.31 -3.28 -1.86
CA VAL A 37 8.65 -4.66 -1.49
C VAL A 37 7.51 -5.39 -0.79
N ALA A 38 6.59 -4.68 -0.16
CA ALA A 38 5.42 -5.27 0.50
C ALA A 38 4.46 -5.95 -0.48
N ILE A 39 4.35 -5.45 -1.73
CA ILE A 39 3.38 -5.95 -2.73
C ILE A 39 3.55 -7.45 -3.02
N PRO A 40 4.71 -7.94 -3.48
CA PRO A 40 4.87 -9.37 -3.75
C PRO A 40 4.74 -10.23 -2.48
N LEU A 41 5.14 -9.71 -1.31
CA LEU A 41 5.02 -10.42 -0.04
C LEU A 41 3.54 -10.58 0.37
N SER A 42 2.74 -9.53 0.19
CA SER A 42 1.29 -9.56 0.48
C SER A 42 0.53 -10.47 -0.48
N ILE A 43 0.89 -10.47 -1.77
CA ILE A 43 0.28 -11.35 -2.76
C ILE A 43 0.58 -12.82 -2.43
N LEU A 44 1.86 -13.17 -2.21
CA LEU A 44 2.25 -14.53 -1.86
C LEU A 44 1.57 -14.98 -0.55
N GLY A 45 1.67 -14.16 0.49
CA GLY A 45 1.09 -14.45 1.80
C GLY A 45 -0.43 -14.62 1.72
N GLY A 46 -1.12 -13.72 1.01
CA GLY A 46 -2.57 -13.79 0.80
C GLY A 46 -3.02 -15.06 0.08
N ILE A 47 -2.35 -15.44 -1.01
CA ILE A 47 -2.65 -16.69 -1.74
C ILE A 47 -2.47 -17.91 -0.85
N CYS A 48 -1.33 -18.00 -0.14
CA CYS A 48 -1.05 -19.15 0.74
C CYS A 48 -2.05 -19.24 1.89
N LEU A 49 -2.47 -18.09 2.41
CA LEU A 49 -3.45 -18.06 3.49
C LEU A 49 -4.85 -18.49 3.03
N ILE A 50 -5.29 -18.06 1.83
CA ILE A 50 -6.55 -18.53 1.23
C ILE A 50 -6.51 -20.04 1.00
N LEU A 51 -5.40 -20.55 0.44
CA LEU A 51 -5.25 -21.99 0.21
C LEU A 51 -5.34 -22.79 1.52
N SER A 52 -4.80 -22.24 2.62
CA SER A 52 -4.84 -22.88 3.94
C SER A 52 -6.11 -22.62 4.72
N THR A 53 -6.88 -21.60 4.37
CA THR A 53 -8.13 -21.21 5.05
C THR A 53 -9.18 -20.89 3.98
N PRO A 54 -9.88 -21.90 3.45
CA PRO A 54 -10.89 -21.69 2.40
C PRO A 54 -11.96 -20.69 2.81
N PRO A 55 -12.46 -19.84 1.86
CA PRO A 55 -13.35 -18.71 2.13
C PRO A 55 -14.81 -19.11 2.39
N PHE A 56 -15.01 -20.24 3.01
CA PHE A 56 -16.34 -20.74 3.37
C PHE A 56 -16.27 -21.63 4.62
N LYS A 57 -17.38 -21.68 5.36
CA LYS A 57 -17.55 -22.61 6.49
C LYS A 57 -18.32 -23.84 5.98
N PRO A 58 -17.90 -25.06 6.33
CA PRO A 58 -18.63 -26.30 5.96
C PRO A 58 -20.13 -26.26 6.31
N GLU A 59 -20.47 -25.63 7.44
CA GLU A 59 -21.83 -25.47 7.95
C GLU A 59 -22.74 -24.66 7.03
N ASN A 60 -22.15 -23.78 6.19
CA ASN A 60 -22.87 -22.89 5.28
C ASN A 60 -22.91 -23.42 3.84
N LEU A 61 -22.30 -24.57 3.57
CA LEU A 61 -22.33 -25.21 2.27
C LEU A 61 -23.68 -25.92 2.11
N GLY A 62 -24.51 -25.39 1.19
CA GLY A 62 -25.69 -26.10 0.70
C GLY A 62 -25.31 -27.36 -0.07
N ASP A 63 -26.28 -28.24 -0.27
CA ASP A 63 -26.08 -29.40 -1.14
C ASP A 63 -26.15 -28.96 -2.61
N TRP A 64 -24.99 -28.68 -3.20
CA TRP A 64 -24.80 -28.30 -4.61
C TRP A 64 -24.17 -29.46 -5.41
N GLY A 65 -24.31 -30.71 -4.93
CA GLY A 65 -23.74 -31.90 -5.56
C GLY A 65 -22.22 -31.82 -5.69
N MET A 66 -21.68 -32.07 -6.88
CA MET A 66 -20.24 -32.13 -7.14
C MET A 66 -19.47 -30.86 -6.68
N ILE A 67 -20.11 -29.68 -6.69
CA ILE A 67 -19.47 -28.44 -6.26
C ILE A 67 -19.22 -28.45 -4.75
N SER A 68 -20.20 -28.85 -3.95
CA SER A 68 -20.04 -29.00 -2.50
C SER A 68 -19.01 -30.05 -2.13
N ASP A 69 -18.96 -31.19 -2.86
CA ASP A 69 -17.93 -32.22 -2.64
C ASP A 69 -16.50 -31.69 -2.93
N MET A 70 -16.35 -30.94 -4.00
CA MET A 70 -15.07 -30.36 -4.40
C MET A 70 -14.60 -29.29 -3.37
N LEU A 71 -15.51 -28.47 -2.88
CA LEU A 71 -15.22 -27.47 -1.85
C LEU A 71 -14.86 -28.13 -0.52
N MET A 72 -15.61 -29.15 -0.10
CA MET A 72 -15.29 -29.95 1.08
C MET A 72 -13.95 -30.69 0.95
N GLY A 73 -13.64 -31.20 -0.24
CA GLY A 73 -12.33 -31.78 -0.55
C GLY A 73 -11.20 -30.77 -0.32
N TRP A 74 -11.37 -29.55 -0.83
CA TRP A 74 -10.41 -28.46 -0.56
C TRP A 74 -10.29 -28.15 0.93
N TYR A 75 -11.41 -27.99 1.65
CA TYR A 75 -11.40 -27.70 3.07
C TYR A 75 -10.62 -28.77 3.86
N ASN A 76 -10.93 -30.03 3.65
CA ASN A 76 -10.29 -31.16 4.35
C ASN A 76 -8.78 -31.22 4.03
N TRP A 77 -8.40 -31.03 2.75
CA TRP A 77 -7.00 -30.96 2.34
C TRP A 77 -6.27 -29.78 2.98
N ALA A 78 -6.89 -28.61 3.02
CA ALA A 78 -6.34 -27.42 3.63
C ALA A 78 -6.10 -27.60 5.13
N GLN A 79 -7.05 -28.20 5.86
CA GLN A 79 -6.88 -28.51 7.29
C GLN A 79 -5.74 -29.50 7.54
N ALA A 80 -5.66 -30.56 6.74
CA ALA A 80 -4.61 -31.57 6.86
C ALA A 80 -3.20 -31.03 6.56
N ASN A 81 -3.10 -29.98 5.70
CA ASN A 81 -1.82 -29.42 5.26
C ASN A 81 -1.58 -27.99 5.78
N LYS A 82 -2.36 -27.51 6.76
CA LYS A 82 -2.39 -26.12 7.21
C LYS A 82 -1.00 -25.57 7.55
N ALA A 83 -0.20 -26.29 8.31
CA ALA A 83 1.14 -25.85 8.73
C ALA A 83 2.08 -25.63 7.53
N VAL A 84 2.03 -26.54 6.53
CA VAL A 84 2.85 -26.45 5.32
C VAL A 84 2.39 -25.30 4.43
N LEU A 85 1.08 -25.13 4.26
CA LEU A 85 0.49 -24.08 3.44
C LEU A 85 0.68 -22.68 4.03
N GLN A 86 0.74 -22.55 5.36
CA GLN A 86 0.97 -21.26 6.04
C GLN A 86 2.44 -20.87 6.15
N LEU A 87 3.38 -21.78 5.95
CA LEU A 87 4.80 -21.48 6.06
C LEU A 87 5.25 -20.31 5.16
N PRO A 88 4.87 -20.26 3.86
CA PRO A 88 5.25 -19.12 3.01
C PRO A 88 4.63 -17.78 3.48
N TYR A 89 3.42 -17.80 4.03
CA TYR A 89 2.82 -16.62 4.68
C TYR A 89 3.67 -16.17 5.87
N ASN A 90 4.03 -17.08 6.76
CA ASN A 90 4.84 -16.78 7.95
C ASN A 90 6.22 -16.23 7.58
N MET A 91 6.81 -16.67 6.47
CA MET A 91 8.14 -16.24 6.01
C MET A 91 8.11 -15.05 5.03
N SER A 92 6.94 -14.52 4.70
CA SER A 92 6.78 -13.37 3.81
C SER A 92 5.98 -12.24 4.48
N MET A 93 4.67 -12.32 4.48
CA MET A 93 3.78 -11.27 4.98
C MET A 93 3.93 -11.05 6.49
N ALA A 94 4.15 -12.10 7.26
CA ALA A 94 4.36 -12.00 8.72
C ALA A 94 5.75 -11.43 9.09
N LEU A 95 6.67 -11.28 8.14
CA LEU A 95 7.97 -10.61 8.28
C LEU A 95 8.07 -9.30 7.48
N MET A 96 6.95 -8.75 7.04
CA MET A 96 6.90 -7.60 6.13
C MET A 96 7.66 -6.38 6.68
N GLY A 97 7.54 -6.08 7.96
CA GLY A 97 8.24 -4.97 8.61
C GLY A 97 9.76 -5.08 8.49
N LEU A 98 10.30 -6.31 8.59
CA LEU A 98 11.72 -6.58 8.44
C LEU A 98 12.23 -6.23 7.03
N PHE A 99 11.51 -6.68 6.01
CA PHE A 99 11.88 -6.39 4.61
C PHE A 99 11.71 -4.91 4.27
N ILE A 100 10.72 -4.24 4.85
CA ILE A 100 10.50 -2.81 4.68
C ILE A 100 11.63 -2.00 5.33
N ALA A 101 12.08 -2.36 6.54
CA ALA A 101 13.22 -1.72 7.20
C ALA A 101 14.48 -1.77 6.33
N PHE A 102 14.77 -2.93 5.73
CA PHE A 102 15.86 -3.11 4.78
C PHE A 102 15.69 -2.23 3.54
N ALA A 103 14.52 -2.31 2.89
CA ALA A 103 14.29 -1.68 1.60
C ALA A 103 14.26 -0.14 1.67
N ILE A 104 13.67 0.44 2.73
CA ILE A 104 13.67 1.89 2.93
C ILE A 104 15.09 2.40 3.17
N ALA A 105 15.87 1.72 4.03
CA ALA A 105 17.26 2.09 4.30
C ALA A 105 18.12 2.01 3.03
N TYR A 106 17.93 0.96 2.21
CA TYR A 106 18.61 0.81 0.92
C TYR A 106 18.32 2.00 -0.01
N ASN A 107 17.05 2.32 -0.20
CA ASN A 107 16.64 3.40 -1.09
C ASN A 107 17.09 4.78 -0.60
N LEU A 108 17.08 5.02 0.72
CA LEU A 108 17.51 6.30 1.29
C LEU A 108 19.04 6.45 1.22
N ALA A 109 19.79 5.40 1.57
CA ALA A 109 21.24 5.39 1.46
C ALA A 109 21.70 5.62 0.01
N LYS A 110 21.04 4.99 -0.95
CA LYS A 110 21.28 5.21 -2.39
C LYS A 110 21.09 6.67 -2.80
N LYS A 111 20.04 7.34 -2.31
CA LYS A 111 19.78 8.76 -2.60
C LYS A 111 20.79 9.72 -1.95
N TYR A 112 21.52 9.25 -0.96
CA TYR A 112 22.60 9.99 -0.29
C TYR A 112 24.01 9.57 -0.75
N ASN A 113 24.11 8.63 -1.71
CA ASN A 113 25.38 8.04 -2.14
C ASN A 113 26.19 7.42 -0.99
N LEU A 114 25.50 6.76 -0.07
CA LEU A 114 26.09 6.02 1.04
C LEU A 114 26.17 4.53 0.69
N PRO A 115 26.96 3.71 1.43
CA PRO A 115 26.97 2.25 1.23
C PRO A 115 25.61 1.61 1.53
N GLU A 116 24.82 1.36 0.48
CA GLU A 116 23.40 0.98 0.56
C GLU A 116 23.19 -0.33 1.32
N LEU A 117 24.03 -1.36 1.01
CA LEU A 117 23.93 -2.67 1.64
C LEU A 117 24.21 -2.60 3.14
N ASN A 118 25.29 -1.89 3.52
CA ASN A 118 25.65 -1.73 4.94
C ASN A 118 24.58 -0.99 5.72
N ALA A 119 24.05 0.09 5.16
CA ALA A 119 22.95 0.86 5.77
C ALA A 119 21.70 0.01 5.96
N SER A 120 21.37 -0.84 4.97
CA SER A 120 20.23 -1.75 5.04
C SER A 120 20.39 -2.82 6.10
N VAL A 121 21.57 -3.44 6.18
CA VAL A 121 21.87 -4.45 7.20
C VAL A 121 21.82 -3.84 8.61
N ILE A 122 22.44 -2.65 8.80
CA ILE A 122 22.38 -1.91 10.07
C ILE A 122 20.94 -1.65 10.48
N SER A 123 20.13 -1.11 9.57
CA SER A 123 18.70 -0.84 9.83
C SER A 123 17.94 -2.10 10.22
N THR A 124 18.19 -3.21 9.53
CA THR A 124 17.53 -4.49 9.80
C THR A 124 17.88 -5.04 11.18
N VAL A 125 19.18 -5.00 11.55
CA VAL A 125 19.63 -5.43 12.88
C VAL A 125 19.00 -4.57 13.98
N VAL A 126 19.02 -3.26 13.81
CA VAL A 126 18.42 -2.32 14.76
C VAL A 126 16.91 -2.53 14.88
N PHE A 127 16.21 -2.75 13.76
CA PHE A 127 14.78 -3.05 13.76
C PHE A 127 14.48 -4.34 14.53
N LEU A 128 15.25 -5.41 14.33
CA LEU A 128 15.10 -6.65 15.08
C LEU A 128 15.29 -6.44 16.58
N ILE A 129 16.30 -5.67 16.99
CA ILE A 129 16.55 -5.36 18.40
C ILE A 129 15.35 -4.64 19.04
N MET A 130 14.71 -3.74 18.29
CA MET A 130 13.59 -2.94 18.81
C MET A 130 12.23 -3.67 18.75
N ALA A 131 12.02 -4.47 17.70
CA ALA A 131 10.72 -5.05 17.40
C ALA A 131 10.57 -6.49 17.88
N ALA A 132 11.67 -7.21 18.09
CA ALA A 132 11.65 -8.64 18.38
C ALA A 132 12.68 -9.00 19.47
N PRO A 133 12.52 -8.49 20.70
CA PRO A 133 13.40 -8.87 21.82
C PRO A 133 13.34 -10.40 22.01
N ILE A 134 14.52 -11.01 22.13
CA ILE A 134 14.66 -12.44 22.24
C ILE A 134 13.97 -12.95 23.52
N GLU A 135 13.12 -13.94 23.36
CA GLU A 135 12.41 -14.61 24.45
C GLU A 135 12.86 -16.06 24.63
N LYS A 136 12.85 -16.54 25.88
CA LYS A 136 13.05 -17.95 26.19
C LYS A 136 11.68 -18.58 26.44
N ALA A 137 11.37 -19.62 25.68
CA ALA A 137 10.12 -20.35 25.84
C ALA A 137 10.33 -21.86 25.65
N VAL A 138 9.45 -22.64 26.25
CA VAL A 138 9.34 -24.09 26.04
C VAL A 138 8.17 -24.30 25.11
N PRO A 139 8.30 -25.06 23.99
CA PRO A 139 7.17 -25.35 23.11
C PRO A 139 6.04 -26.01 23.87
N LEU A 140 4.80 -25.58 23.63
CA LEU A 140 3.60 -26.06 24.30
C LEU A 140 3.43 -27.59 24.13
N SER A 141 3.72 -28.13 22.94
CA SER A 141 3.69 -29.54 22.62
C SER A 141 4.59 -30.41 23.52
N VAL A 142 5.68 -29.82 24.02
CA VAL A 142 6.63 -30.49 24.92
C VAL A 142 6.09 -30.46 26.36
N VAL A 143 5.50 -29.35 26.77
CA VAL A 143 4.84 -29.20 28.08
C VAL A 143 3.65 -30.13 28.17
N GLU A 144 2.82 -30.22 27.13
CA GLU A 144 1.67 -31.13 27.06
C GLU A 144 2.08 -32.60 27.07
N ALA A 145 3.25 -32.95 26.52
CA ALA A 145 3.79 -34.32 26.58
C ALA A 145 4.48 -34.70 27.90
N GLY A 146 4.52 -33.77 28.87
CA GLY A 146 5.17 -33.98 30.15
C GLY A 146 6.70 -34.08 30.07
N GLY A 147 7.30 -33.57 29.00
CA GLY A 147 8.75 -33.58 28.79
C GLY A 147 9.45 -32.38 29.42
N GLU A 148 10.60 -32.61 30.06
CA GLU A 148 11.54 -31.59 30.49
C GLU A 148 12.51 -31.28 29.33
N LEU A 149 12.23 -30.24 28.56
CA LEU A 149 13.19 -29.72 27.57
C LEU A 149 13.77 -28.36 28.04
N ALA A 150 15.05 -28.18 27.78
CA ALA A 150 15.67 -26.87 27.99
C ALA A 150 14.91 -25.80 27.17
N ALA A 151 14.64 -24.65 27.78
CA ALA A 151 13.99 -23.54 27.10
C ALA A 151 14.80 -23.14 25.85
N SER A 152 14.12 -23.11 24.70
CA SER A 152 14.72 -22.64 23.46
C SER A 152 14.60 -21.13 23.34
N THR A 153 15.55 -20.53 22.61
CA THR A 153 15.52 -19.10 22.33
C THR A 153 14.70 -18.84 21.07
N TYR A 154 13.71 -17.96 21.16
CA TYR A 154 12.82 -17.61 20.05
C TYR A 154 12.88 -16.13 19.74
N ILE A 155 12.66 -15.80 18.47
CA ILE A 155 12.47 -14.43 18.00
C ILE A 155 10.94 -14.24 17.85
N PRO A 156 10.30 -13.40 18.69
CA PRO A 156 8.87 -13.15 18.58
C PRO A 156 8.55 -12.38 17.30
N MET A 157 7.54 -12.82 16.54
CA MET A 157 7.18 -12.22 15.26
C MET A 157 6.13 -11.10 15.39
N THR A 158 5.66 -10.79 16.59
CA THR A 158 4.51 -9.91 16.87
C THR A 158 4.59 -8.54 16.21
N TYR A 159 5.80 -7.97 16.08
CA TYR A 159 6.04 -6.67 15.46
C TYR A 159 7.00 -6.74 14.26
N LEU A 160 7.25 -7.94 13.73
CA LEU A 160 7.98 -8.10 12.47
C LEU A 160 7.06 -8.00 11.25
N ASP A 161 5.76 -8.08 11.46
CA ASP A 161 4.68 -7.96 10.48
C ASP A 161 4.31 -6.50 10.17
N ALA A 162 3.11 -6.30 9.65
CA ALA A 162 2.57 -4.98 9.32
C ALA A 162 2.42 -4.04 10.53
N LYS A 163 2.29 -4.56 11.77
CA LYS A 163 2.23 -3.74 12.98
C LYS A 163 3.55 -3.04 13.28
N GLY A 164 4.67 -3.60 12.82
CA GLY A 164 5.99 -2.99 12.96
C GLY A 164 6.37 -2.00 11.85
N ILE A 165 5.54 -1.79 10.82
CA ILE A 165 5.90 -0.96 9.64
C ILE A 165 6.34 0.45 10.04
N PHE A 166 5.63 1.12 10.94
CA PHE A 166 6.00 2.48 11.35
C PHE A 166 7.30 2.52 12.12
N THR A 167 7.56 1.53 12.97
CA THR A 167 8.87 1.36 13.62
C THR A 167 9.96 1.09 12.58
N ALA A 168 9.70 0.27 11.57
CA ALA A 168 10.63 0.01 10.47
C ALA A 168 10.99 1.28 9.69
N ILE A 169 10.00 2.13 9.39
CA ILE A 169 10.21 3.43 8.74
C ILE A 169 11.09 4.34 9.62
N MET A 170 10.78 4.47 10.91
CA MET A 170 11.53 5.32 11.84
C MET A 170 12.99 4.85 11.99
N VAL A 171 13.18 3.54 12.16
CA VAL A 171 14.52 2.94 12.29
C VAL A 171 15.31 3.11 10.99
N ALA A 172 14.70 2.82 9.84
CA ALA A 172 15.39 2.93 8.56
C ALA A 172 15.87 4.36 8.29
N ILE A 173 15.01 5.34 8.48
CA ILE A 173 15.36 6.75 8.29
C ILE A 173 16.42 7.17 9.32
N GLY A 174 16.21 6.89 10.59
CA GLY A 174 17.11 7.31 11.65
C GLY A 174 18.49 6.68 11.52
N CYS A 175 18.61 5.39 11.20
CA CYS A 175 19.89 4.74 10.96
C CYS A 175 20.63 5.37 9.78
N VAL A 176 19.95 5.60 8.66
CA VAL A 176 20.59 6.21 7.48
C VAL A 176 21.01 7.65 7.75
N GLU A 177 20.23 8.44 8.50
CA GLU A 177 20.63 9.81 8.87
C GLU A 177 21.83 9.82 9.84
N ILE A 178 21.90 8.87 10.79
CA ILE A 178 23.09 8.70 11.64
C ILE A 178 24.30 8.33 10.78
N ILE A 179 24.17 7.35 9.88
CA ILE A 179 25.25 6.94 8.98
C ILE A 179 25.70 8.14 8.13
N ARG A 180 24.75 8.90 7.56
CA ARG A 180 25.04 10.12 6.78
C ARG A 180 25.86 11.11 7.60
N PHE A 181 25.41 11.43 8.80
CA PHE A 181 26.11 12.35 9.70
C PHE A 181 27.55 11.89 9.98
N LEU A 182 27.75 10.62 10.28
CA LEU A 182 29.07 10.06 10.55
C LEU A 182 29.99 10.12 9.32
N PHE A 183 29.45 9.83 8.13
CA PHE A 183 30.22 9.89 6.88
C PHE A 183 30.57 11.34 6.49
N GLU A 184 29.65 12.29 6.62
CA GLU A 184 29.89 13.71 6.37
C GLU A 184 30.96 14.30 7.30
N HIS A 185 31.03 13.83 8.57
CA HIS A 185 32.03 14.27 9.56
C HIS A 185 33.28 13.39 9.60
N ASN A 186 33.45 12.45 8.64
CA ASN A 186 34.58 11.51 8.60
C ASN A 186 34.77 10.65 9.87
N VAL A 187 33.71 10.41 10.63
CA VAL A 187 33.69 9.56 11.82
C VAL A 187 33.51 8.10 11.39
N ARG A 188 34.59 7.49 10.92
CA ARG A 188 34.63 6.11 10.44
C ARG A 188 36.02 5.50 10.58
N ILE A 189 36.11 4.18 10.59
CA ILE A 189 37.38 3.44 10.62
C ILE A 189 37.94 3.40 9.21
N LYS A 190 38.92 4.26 8.91
CA LYS A 190 39.58 4.29 7.60
C LYS A 190 40.65 3.21 7.52
N MET A 191 40.59 2.41 6.47
CA MET A 191 41.63 1.44 6.18
C MET A 191 42.79 2.06 5.37
N PRO A 192 44.02 1.54 5.50
CA PRO A 192 45.15 1.98 4.72
C PRO A 192 44.94 1.82 3.22
N GLU A 193 45.71 2.56 2.40
CA GLU A 193 45.72 2.41 0.95
C GLU A 193 46.19 0.98 0.57
N GLY A 194 45.51 0.38 -0.43
CA GLY A 194 45.79 -0.99 -0.88
C GLY A 194 44.83 -2.06 -0.33
N VAL A 195 43.99 -1.75 0.65
CA VAL A 195 42.94 -2.68 1.11
C VAL A 195 41.79 -2.74 0.08
N PRO A 196 41.31 -3.96 -0.30
CA PRO A 196 40.21 -4.11 -1.25
C PRO A 196 38.96 -3.33 -0.78
N PRO A 197 38.24 -2.65 -1.71
CA PRO A 197 37.09 -1.81 -1.36
C PRO A 197 35.99 -2.51 -0.54
N ALA A 198 35.76 -3.81 -0.81
CA ALA A 198 34.78 -4.62 -0.07
C ALA A 198 35.17 -4.79 1.42
N VAL A 199 36.45 -4.95 1.71
CA VAL A 199 36.97 -5.07 3.07
C VAL A 199 36.89 -3.71 3.77
N SER A 200 37.35 -2.63 3.12
CA SER A 200 37.28 -1.27 3.64
C SER A 200 35.82 -0.87 3.99
N SER A 201 34.87 -1.17 3.10
CA SER A 201 33.45 -0.91 3.31
C SER A 201 32.88 -1.63 4.56
N SER A 202 33.37 -2.85 4.84
CA SER A 202 32.93 -3.60 6.02
C SER A 202 33.42 -2.94 7.32
N PHE A 203 34.66 -2.44 7.36
CA PHE A 203 35.20 -1.71 8.51
C PHE A 203 34.54 -0.34 8.70
N ASP A 204 34.23 0.36 7.60
CA ASP A 204 33.49 1.64 7.64
C ASP A 204 32.10 1.48 8.27
N ALA A 205 31.49 0.28 8.25
CA ALA A 205 30.16 0.02 8.82
C ALA A 205 30.17 -0.26 10.34
N ILE A 206 31.32 -0.61 10.94
CA ILE A 206 31.39 -1.05 12.34
C ILE A 206 30.94 0.07 13.28
N LEU A 207 31.55 1.25 13.17
CA LEU A 207 31.24 2.37 14.06
C LEU A 207 29.78 2.88 13.90
N PRO A 208 29.25 3.06 12.67
CA PRO A 208 27.83 3.33 12.46
C PRO A 208 26.90 2.30 13.09
N LEU A 209 27.19 1.01 12.97
CA LEU A 209 26.39 -0.06 13.58
C LEU A 209 26.32 0.11 15.10
N PHE A 210 27.48 0.27 15.77
CA PHE A 210 27.53 0.46 17.23
C PHE A 210 26.74 1.68 17.68
N ILE A 211 26.89 2.82 16.98
CA ILE A 211 26.19 4.06 17.34
C ILE A 211 24.68 3.90 17.13
N CYS A 212 24.23 3.32 16.00
CA CYS A 212 22.81 3.07 15.76
C CYS A 212 22.22 2.13 16.82
N VAL A 213 22.93 1.05 17.18
CA VAL A 213 22.49 0.13 18.24
C VAL A 213 22.38 0.86 19.59
N ILE A 214 23.38 1.61 19.99
CA ILE A 214 23.36 2.35 21.27
C ILE A 214 22.18 3.32 21.31
N VAL A 215 21.97 4.10 20.25
CA VAL A 215 20.90 5.10 20.19
C VAL A 215 19.52 4.42 20.22
N PHE A 216 19.25 3.48 19.33
CA PHE A 216 17.92 2.89 19.19
C PHE A 216 17.60 1.88 20.29
N TYR A 217 18.57 1.06 20.71
CA TYR A 217 18.36 0.14 21.82
C TYR A 217 18.21 0.91 23.13
N GLY A 218 19.02 1.95 23.34
CA GLY A 218 18.86 2.88 24.49
C GLY A 218 17.47 3.52 24.50
N LEU A 219 16.98 3.98 23.34
CA LEU A 219 15.62 4.52 23.20
C LEU A 219 14.56 3.46 23.50
N SER A 220 14.73 2.23 23.01
CA SER A 220 13.81 1.12 23.28
C SER A 220 13.72 0.81 24.78
N LEU A 221 14.87 0.72 25.47
CA LEU A 221 14.91 0.49 26.91
C LEU A 221 14.30 1.66 27.70
N PHE A 222 14.55 2.90 27.28
CA PHE A 222 13.93 4.06 27.90
C PHE A 222 12.41 4.02 27.80
N VAL A 223 11.85 3.73 26.60
CA VAL A 223 10.41 3.61 26.40
C VAL A 223 9.85 2.46 27.23
N GLN A 224 10.49 1.31 27.23
CA GLN A 224 10.02 0.15 27.99
C GLN A 224 9.99 0.44 29.49
N ASN A 225 10.99 1.10 30.03
CA ASN A 225 11.03 1.48 31.45
C ASN A 225 10.00 2.57 31.81
N ALA A 226 9.73 3.51 30.88
CA ALA A 226 8.78 4.61 31.12
C ALA A 226 7.31 4.19 30.94
N THR A 227 7.01 3.25 30.02
CA THR A 227 5.64 2.93 29.61
C THR A 227 5.24 1.49 29.89
N ASN A 228 6.16 0.63 30.31
CA ASN A 228 5.99 -0.83 30.41
C ASN A 228 5.52 -1.49 29.09
N THR A 229 5.78 -0.86 27.95
CA THR A 229 5.43 -1.38 26.63
C THR A 229 6.63 -1.38 25.71
N LEU A 230 6.64 -2.28 24.72
CA LEU A 230 7.66 -2.27 23.67
C LEU A 230 7.54 -1.02 22.80
N PHE A 231 8.67 -0.56 22.26
CA PHE A 231 8.70 0.62 21.39
C PHE A 231 7.69 0.57 20.23
N PRO A 232 7.52 -0.56 19.47
CA PRO A 232 6.50 -0.64 18.43
C PRO A 232 5.08 -0.46 18.94
N ALA A 233 4.76 -0.99 20.13
CA ALA A 233 3.44 -0.81 20.74
C ALA A 233 3.18 0.66 21.08
N MET A 234 4.18 1.35 21.64
CA MET A 234 4.09 2.79 21.92
C MET A 234 3.86 3.59 20.64
N VAL A 235 4.60 3.30 19.56
CA VAL A 235 4.43 3.94 18.25
C VAL A 235 3.00 3.73 17.72
N MET A 236 2.46 2.52 17.81
CA MET A 236 1.09 2.21 17.40
C MET A 236 0.05 2.97 18.23
N ASN A 237 0.24 3.09 19.55
CA ASN A 237 -0.65 3.85 20.42
C ASN A 237 -0.66 5.36 20.07
N VAL A 238 0.50 5.92 19.77
CA VAL A 238 0.62 7.33 19.34
C VAL A 238 -0.05 7.56 17.98
N LEU A 239 0.04 6.59 17.08
CA LEU A 239 -0.55 6.68 15.74
C LEU A 239 -2.04 6.29 15.69
N ALA A 240 -2.62 5.74 16.76
CA ALA A 240 -3.99 5.26 16.78
C ALA A 240 -5.04 6.29 16.26
N PRO A 241 -4.95 7.61 16.57
CA PRO A 241 -5.88 8.59 16.01
C PRO A 241 -5.72 8.76 14.49
N ALA A 242 -4.48 8.70 13.96
CA ALA A 242 -4.22 8.78 12.53
C ALA A 242 -4.70 7.51 11.80
N VAL A 243 -4.51 6.35 12.43
CA VAL A 243 -5.00 5.05 11.96
C VAL A 243 -6.52 5.06 11.80
N SER A 244 -7.26 5.46 12.85
CA SER A 244 -8.72 5.53 12.77
C SER A 244 -9.21 6.65 11.85
N GLY A 245 -8.50 7.77 11.81
CA GLY A 245 -8.85 8.92 10.98
C GLY A 245 -8.75 8.63 9.49
N LEU A 246 -7.69 7.96 9.06
CA LEU A 246 -7.47 7.65 7.64
C LEU A 246 -8.44 6.57 7.12
N ASP A 247 -8.87 5.62 7.97
CA ASP A 247 -9.87 4.59 7.62
C ASP A 247 -11.33 5.10 7.69
N SER A 248 -11.53 6.33 8.16
CA SER A 248 -12.85 6.96 8.17
C SER A 248 -13.29 7.40 6.78
N LEU A 249 -14.60 7.48 6.53
CA LEU A 249 -15.13 7.99 5.27
C LEU A 249 -14.51 9.35 4.88
N LEU A 250 -14.42 10.28 5.85
CA LEU A 250 -13.82 11.59 5.61
C LEU A 250 -12.34 11.50 5.27
N GLY A 251 -11.57 10.67 5.98
CA GLY A 251 -10.14 10.45 5.72
C GLY A 251 -9.89 9.89 4.33
N ILE A 252 -10.68 8.89 3.92
CA ILE A 252 -10.58 8.29 2.59
C ILE A 252 -10.94 9.31 1.50
N CYS A 253 -12.00 10.09 1.70
CA CYS A 253 -12.37 11.15 0.76
C CYS A 253 -11.27 12.22 0.64
N LEU A 254 -10.69 12.67 1.75
CA LEU A 254 -9.64 13.69 1.73
C LEU A 254 -8.38 13.22 1.00
N ILE A 255 -7.89 12.01 1.30
CA ILE A 255 -6.69 11.50 0.60
C ILE A 255 -6.97 11.25 -0.89
N THR A 256 -8.20 10.87 -1.24
CA THR A 256 -8.65 10.72 -2.63
C THR A 256 -8.62 12.08 -3.34
N ILE A 257 -9.24 13.12 -2.76
CA ILE A 257 -9.24 14.48 -3.32
C ILE A 257 -7.81 14.98 -3.52
N ILE A 258 -6.95 14.85 -2.50
CA ILE A 258 -5.55 15.28 -2.58
C ILE A 258 -4.84 14.60 -3.76
N ALA A 259 -5.00 13.28 -3.92
CA ALA A 259 -4.40 12.54 -5.01
C ALA A 259 -4.91 13.00 -6.39
N GLN A 260 -6.22 13.22 -6.56
CA GLN A 260 -6.79 13.67 -7.83
C GLN A 260 -6.41 15.12 -8.13
N VAL A 261 -6.34 15.99 -7.12
CA VAL A 261 -5.85 17.37 -7.29
C VAL A 261 -4.42 17.38 -7.84
N PHE A 262 -3.50 16.57 -7.32
CA PHE A 262 -2.15 16.48 -7.89
C PHE A 262 -2.15 16.06 -9.36
N TRP A 263 -2.99 15.08 -9.73
CA TRP A 263 -3.16 14.68 -11.13
C TRP A 263 -3.64 15.82 -12.03
N CYS A 264 -4.56 16.66 -11.55
CA CYS A 264 -5.04 17.83 -12.29
C CYS A 264 -3.93 18.84 -12.59
N PHE A 265 -2.86 18.84 -11.82
CA PHE A 265 -1.67 19.67 -12.03
C PHE A 265 -0.53 18.95 -12.78
N GLY A 266 -0.81 17.81 -13.40
CA GLY A 266 0.20 17.05 -14.16
C GLY A 266 1.18 16.25 -13.32
N LEU A 267 0.88 16.07 -12.04
CA LEU A 267 1.71 15.31 -11.12
C LEU A 267 1.05 13.98 -10.80
N HIS A 268 1.83 12.90 -10.71
CA HIS A 268 1.30 11.57 -10.44
C HIS A 268 0.80 11.45 -8.99
N GLY A 269 -0.46 11.85 -8.75
CA GLY A 269 -1.03 12.01 -7.41
C GLY A 269 -1.03 10.73 -6.58
N ALA A 270 -1.26 9.57 -7.21
CA ALA A 270 -1.17 8.28 -6.52
C ALA A 270 0.24 8.04 -5.96
N SER A 271 1.31 8.38 -6.69
CA SER A 271 2.70 8.23 -6.23
C SER A 271 3.07 9.22 -5.12
N ILE A 272 2.55 10.46 -5.18
CA ILE A 272 2.81 11.49 -4.16
C ILE A 272 2.15 11.12 -2.83
N THR A 273 0.94 10.57 -2.85
CA THR A 273 0.22 10.17 -1.64
C THR A 273 0.64 8.81 -1.10
N GLN A 274 1.33 8.00 -1.90
CA GLN A 274 1.73 6.62 -1.55
C GLN A 274 2.55 6.51 -0.26
N PRO A 275 3.57 7.36 0.02
CA PRO A 275 4.36 7.25 1.25
C PRO A 275 3.52 7.40 2.52
N VAL A 276 2.42 8.14 2.44
CA VAL A 276 1.50 8.35 3.56
C VAL A 276 0.50 7.21 3.67
N ARG A 277 -0.20 6.87 2.58
CA ARG A 277 -1.32 5.92 2.61
C ARG A 277 -0.90 4.46 2.69
N LEU A 278 0.20 4.07 2.01
CA LEU A 278 0.57 2.66 1.85
C LEU A 278 0.91 1.97 3.17
N PRO A 279 1.67 2.57 4.12
CA PRO A 279 1.91 1.98 5.44
C PRO A 279 0.62 1.62 6.18
N PHE A 280 -0.37 2.54 6.18
CA PHE A 280 -1.67 2.30 6.81
C PHE A 280 -2.46 1.19 6.09
N MET A 281 -2.51 1.24 4.75
CA MET A 281 -3.24 0.25 3.97
C MET A 281 -2.69 -1.17 4.15
N GLN A 282 -1.37 -1.33 4.25
CA GLN A 282 -0.74 -2.64 4.53
C GLN A 282 -1.07 -3.13 5.94
N MET A 283 -1.05 -2.24 6.93
CA MET A 283 -1.44 -2.56 8.28
C MET A 283 -2.93 -2.97 8.38
N TYR A 284 -3.82 -2.22 7.72
CA TYR A 284 -5.24 -2.55 7.66
C TYR A 284 -5.50 -3.88 6.96
N LEU A 285 -4.79 -4.12 5.85
CA LEU A 285 -4.92 -5.37 5.10
C LEU A 285 -4.51 -6.57 5.96
N ALA A 286 -3.40 -6.47 6.69
CA ALA A 286 -2.94 -7.52 7.59
C ALA A 286 -3.95 -7.78 8.73
N ALA A 287 -4.54 -6.72 9.31
CA ALA A 287 -5.57 -6.84 10.33
C ALA A 287 -6.85 -7.49 9.77
N ASN A 288 -7.27 -7.09 8.57
CA ASN A 288 -8.43 -7.68 7.88
C ASN A 288 -8.21 -9.17 7.60
N LEU A 289 -7.03 -9.53 7.14
CA LEU A 289 -6.67 -10.91 6.84
C LEU A 289 -6.65 -11.76 8.12
N ALA A 290 -6.12 -11.22 9.22
CA ALA A 290 -6.13 -11.90 10.53
C ALA A 290 -7.58 -12.12 11.04
N ALA A 291 -8.43 -11.09 10.96
CA ALA A 291 -9.85 -11.19 11.34
C ALA A 291 -10.60 -12.20 10.45
N TYR A 292 -10.35 -12.16 9.14
CA TYR A 292 -10.96 -13.11 8.20
C TYR A 292 -10.60 -14.57 8.54
N THR A 293 -9.34 -14.87 8.83
CA THR A 293 -8.88 -16.22 9.18
C THR A 293 -9.38 -16.69 10.55
N ALA A 294 -9.60 -15.76 11.49
CA ALA A 294 -10.23 -16.02 12.77
C ALA A 294 -11.75 -16.19 12.67
N GLY A 295 -12.36 -15.88 11.52
CA GLY A 295 -13.81 -15.86 11.33
C GLY A 295 -14.51 -14.71 12.05
N GLU A 296 -13.75 -13.63 12.33
CA GLU A 296 -14.22 -12.41 12.98
C GLU A 296 -14.67 -11.35 11.96
N ALA A 297 -15.32 -10.29 12.45
CA ALA A 297 -15.72 -9.17 11.61
C ALA A 297 -14.48 -8.41 11.08
N ILE A 298 -14.44 -8.18 9.77
CA ILE A 298 -13.32 -7.50 9.11
C ILE A 298 -13.35 -6.01 9.47
N PRO A 299 -12.31 -5.46 10.14
CA PRO A 299 -12.40 -4.13 10.76
C PRO A 299 -12.23 -2.97 9.78
N HIS A 300 -11.36 -3.07 8.77
CA HIS A 300 -10.91 -1.91 8.00
C HIS A 300 -11.45 -1.88 6.58
N THR A 301 -11.78 -0.68 6.10
CA THR A 301 -12.29 -0.44 4.73
C THR A 301 -11.18 0.01 3.79
N PHE A 302 -10.27 0.91 4.25
CA PHE A 302 -9.25 1.53 3.42
C PHE A 302 -8.02 0.65 3.24
N VAL A 303 -8.12 -0.33 2.36
CA VAL A 303 -7.04 -1.26 2.00
C VAL A 303 -6.68 -1.15 0.52
N GLN A 304 -5.58 -1.79 0.08
CA GLN A 304 -5.11 -1.69 -1.30
C GLN A 304 -6.16 -2.08 -2.35
N PRO A 305 -6.97 -3.14 -2.23
CA PRO A 305 -8.06 -3.41 -3.17
C PRO A 305 -9.09 -2.29 -3.28
N PHE A 306 -9.41 -1.61 -2.15
CA PHE A 306 -10.31 -0.46 -2.17
C PHE A 306 -9.74 0.70 -2.99
N TRP A 307 -8.45 0.99 -2.81
CA TRP A 307 -7.76 1.99 -3.63
C TRP A 307 -7.76 1.62 -5.11
N SER A 308 -7.37 0.40 -5.44
CA SER A 308 -7.13 -0.03 -6.81
C SER A 308 -8.39 -0.16 -7.64
N TYR A 309 -9.49 -0.64 -7.04
CA TYR A 309 -10.69 -1.03 -7.80
C TYR A 309 -11.89 -0.11 -7.58
N ILE A 310 -11.83 0.81 -6.62
CA ILE A 310 -12.91 1.75 -6.34
C ILE A 310 -12.45 3.18 -6.61
N ILE A 311 -11.32 3.60 -6.02
CA ILE A 311 -10.81 4.96 -6.18
C ILE A 311 -10.15 5.16 -7.54
N THR A 312 -9.31 4.18 -7.97
CA THR A 312 -8.61 4.25 -9.26
C THR A 312 -9.18 3.28 -10.28
N LEU A 313 -10.51 3.23 -10.36
CA LEU A 313 -11.27 2.39 -11.29
C LEU A 313 -10.97 2.77 -12.75
N GLY A 314 -10.19 1.94 -13.44
CA GLY A 314 -9.68 2.26 -14.76
C GLY A 314 -8.61 3.35 -14.78
N GLY A 315 -7.92 3.57 -13.65
CA GLY A 315 -6.87 4.55 -13.44
C GLY A 315 -7.31 5.77 -12.62
N GLY A 316 -6.42 6.76 -12.45
CA GLY A 316 -6.73 7.99 -11.72
C GLY A 316 -8.00 8.67 -12.22
N GLY A 317 -8.81 9.24 -11.30
CA GLY A 317 -10.08 9.87 -11.66
C GLY A 317 -11.24 8.89 -11.91
N ALA A 318 -11.07 7.59 -11.70
CA ALA A 318 -12.07 6.55 -12.02
C ALA A 318 -12.55 6.63 -13.48
N THR A 319 -11.59 6.66 -14.42
CA THR A 319 -11.84 7.04 -15.81
C THR A 319 -12.28 5.90 -16.73
N PHE A 320 -12.53 4.68 -16.23
CA PHE A 320 -12.98 3.58 -17.08
C PHE A 320 -14.34 3.88 -17.75
N GLY A 321 -15.29 4.42 -16.97
CA GLY A 321 -16.59 4.87 -17.50
C GLY A 321 -16.45 5.97 -18.57
N LEU A 322 -15.55 6.93 -18.36
CA LEU A 322 -15.21 7.94 -19.37
C LEU A 322 -14.63 7.31 -20.64
N CYS A 323 -13.73 6.34 -20.52
CA CYS A 323 -13.16 5.63 -21.66
C CYS A 323 -14.24 4.97 -22.52
N LEU A 324 -15.21 4.32 -21.91
CA LEU A 324 -16.36 3.71 -22.60
C LEU A 324 -17.22 4.76 -23.34
N LEU A 325 -17.40 5.94 -22.76
CA LEU A 325 -18.13 7.04 -23.40
C LEU A 325 -17.36 7.61 -24.61
N LEU A 326 -16.03 7.73 -24.52
CA LEU A 326 -15.17 8.21 -25.62
C LEU A 326 -15.31 7.34 -26.89
N LEU A 327 -15.49 6.02 -26.75
CA LEU A 327 -15.72 5.11 -27.87
C LEU A 327 -16.94 5.50 -28.73
N ARG A 328 -17.93 6.17 -28.10
CA ARG A 328 -19.20 6.60 -28.73
C ARG A 328 -19.21 8.09 -29.07
N SER A 329 -18.09 8.79 -28.92
CA SER A 329 -17.98 10.22 -29.23
C SER A 329 -18.23 10.51 -30.72
N LYS A 330 -18.79 11.67 -30.98
CA LYS A 330 -18.98 12.21 -32.34
C LYS A 330 -17.69 12.85 -32.87
N SER A 331 -16.82 13.38 -32.01
CA SER A 331 -15.50 13.90 -32.38
C SER A 331 -14.59 12.73 -32.78
N LYS A 332 -13.96 12.87 -33.95
CA LYS A 332 -13.00 11.88 -34.45
C LYS A 332 -11.80 11.72 -33.54
N GLN A 333 -11.30 12.83 -33.02
CA GLN A 333 -10.18 12.87 -32.08
C GLN A 333 -10.51 12.11 -30.81
N LEU A 334 -11.63 12.42 -30.15
CA LEU A 334 -12.03 11.79 -28.89
C LEU A 334 -12.35 10.30 -29.07
N LYS A 335 -12.98 9.93 -30.17
CA LYS A 335 -13.26 8.53 -30.51
C LYS A 335 -11.98 7.71 -30.72
N THR A 336 -11.02 8.28 -31.42
CA THR A 336 -9.70 7.65 -31.63
C THR A 336 -8.98 7.47 -30.30
N LEU A 337 -9.00 8.48 -29.43
CA LEU A 337 -8.44 8.40 -28.09
C LEU A 337 -9.10 7.27 -27.29
N GLY A 338 -10.44 7.16 -27.30
CA GLY A 338 -11.15 6.07 -26.61
C GLY A 338 -10.70 4.68 -27.09
N ARG A 339 -10.50 4.50 -28.41
CA ARG A 339 -10.00 3.24 -28.99
C ARG A 339 -8.58 2.89 -28.56
N LEU A 340 -7.71 3.88 -28.46
CA LEU A 340 -6.32 3.70 -27.99
C LEU A 340 -6.26 3.40 -26.51
N SER A 341 -7.19 3.96 -25.73
CA SER A 341 -7.16 3.91 -24.27
C SER A 341 -7.88 2.68 -23.68
N ILE A 342 -8.82 2.04 -24.40
CA ILE A 342 -9.66 0.97 -23.82
C ILE A 342 -8.85 -0.23 -23.35
N GLY A 343 -7.84 -0.65 -24.11
CA GLY A 343 -6.96 -1.75 -23.73
C GLY A 343 -6.25 -1.50 -22.40
N PRO A 344 -5.45 -0.43 -22.29
CA PRO A 344 -4.83 -0.04 -21.01
C PRO A 344 -5.85 0.16 -19.89
N ALA A 345 -7.00 0.80 -20.15
CA ALA A 345 -7.99 1.12 -19.12
C ALA A 345 -8.61 -0.12 -18.45
N ILE A 346 -8.76 -1.24 -19.20
CA ILE A 346 -9.19 -2.53 -18.62
C ILE A 346 -8.22 -2.96 -17.50
N PHE A 347 -6.94 -2.63 -17.63
CA PHE A 347 -5.88 -2.94 -16.65
C PHE A 347 -5.58 -1.77 -15.71
N ASN A 348 -6.53 -0.85 -15.54
CA ASN A 348 -6.43 0.34 -14.65
C ASN A 348 -5.32 1.33 -15.03
N ILE A 349 -4.92 1.37 -16.30
CA ILE A 349 -3.89 2.28 -16.85
C ILE A 349 -4.60 3.33 -17.72
N ASN A 350 -4.54 4.60 -17.31
CA ASN A 350 -5.27 5.69 -17.98
C ASN A 350 -4.42 6.87 -18.45
N GLU A 351 -3.12 6.73 -18.46
CA GLU A 351 -2.20 7.75 -18.98
C GLU A 351 -2.58 8.20 -20.40
N PRO A 352 -3.01 7.31 -21.33
CA PRO A 352 -3.47 7.75 -22.63
C PRO A 352 -4.66 8.73 -22.56
N ILE A 353 -5.58 8.54 -21.61
CA ILE A 353 -6.72 9.46 -21.41
C ILE A 353 -6.23 10.78 -20.79
N ILE A 354 -5.39 10.71 -19.75
CA ILE A 354 -4.91 11.89 -19.03
C ILE A 354 -4.15 12.84 -19.96
N PHE A 355 -3.27 12.29 -20.79
CA PHE A 355 -2.44 13.10 -21.69
C PHE A 355 -3.08 13.33 -23.06
N GLY A 356 -3.87 12.40 -23.57
CA GLY A 356 -4.54 12.53 -24.88
C GLY A 356 -5.81 13.39 -24.85
N MET A 357 -6.48 13.46 -23.72
CA MET A 357 -7.55 14.40 -23.43
C MET A 357 -7.07 15.33 -22.34
N PRO A 358 -6.45 16.48 -22.66
CA PRO A 358 -5.70 17.22 -21.67
C PRO A 358 -6.52 17.42 -20.39
N MET A 359 -6.40 16.47 -19.45
CA MET A 359 -7.05 16.52 -18.14
C MET A 359 -6.32 17.54 -17.25
N VAL A 360 -5.02 17.68 -17.50
CA VAL A 360 -4.15 18.63 -16.81
C VAL A 360 -4.57 20.04 -17.17
N LEU A 361 -4.88 20.84 -16.15
CA LEU A 361 -5.32 22.24 -16.28
C LEU A 361 -6.59 22.43 -17.13
N ASN A 362 -7.41 21.40 -17.29
CA ASN A 362 -8.71 21.48 -17.98
C ASN A 362 -9.85 21.65 -16.98
N PRO A 363 -10.39 22.86 -16.77
CA PRO A 363 -11.38 23.11 -15.72
C PRO A 363 -12.67 22.31 -15.89
N ILE A 364 -13.05 21.97 -17.13
CA ILE A 364 -14.28 21.20 -17.41
C ILE A 364 -14.10 19.77 -16.91
N MET A 365 -12.96 19.14 -17.23
CA MET A 365 -12.74 17.74 -16.93
C MET A 365 -12.16 17.49 -15.53
N MET A 366 -11.52 18.50 -14.92
CA MET A 366 -11.02 18.40 -13.55
C MET A 366 -12.15 18.17 -12.53
N ILE A 367 -13.31 18.77 -12.76
CA ILE A 367 -14.46 18.60 -11.84
C ILE A 367 -14.82 17.13 -11.69
N PRO A 368 -15.24 16.41 -12.76
CA PRO A 368 -15.57 14.99 -12.62
C PRO A 368 -14.37 14.15 -12.23
N PHE A 369 -13.16 14.48 -12.69
CA PHE A 369 -11.93 13.74 -12.36
C PHE A 369 -11.65 13.71 -10.84
N ILE A 370 -11.97 14.79 -10.11
CA ILE A 370 -11.83 14.83 -8.65
C ILE A 370 -13.04 14.19 -7.97
N PHE A 371 -14.27 14.50 -8.42
CA PHE A 371 -15.47 14.14 -7.68
C PHE A 371 -15.97 12.72 -7.93
N VAL A 372 -15.77 12.15 -9.12
CA VAL A 372 -16.25 10.79 -9.44
C VAL A 372 -15.62 9.75 -8.50
N PRO A 373 -14.29 9.71 -8.28
CA PRO A 373 -13.71 8.79 -7.30
C PRO A 373 -14.24 9.00 -5.87
N VAL A 374 -14.55 10.25 -5.48
CA VAL A 374 -15.11 10.55 -4.15
C VAL A 374 -16.51 9.98 -4.02
N VAL A 375 -17.34 10.08 -5.05
CA VAL A 375 -18.67 9.45 -5.08
C VAL A 375 -18.55 7.94 -4.96
N ASN A 376 -17.61 7.31 -5.67
CA ASN A 376 -17.33 5.89 -5.58
C ASN A 376 -16.93 5.48 -4.16
N VAL A 377 -16.05 6.26 -3.51
CA VAL A 377 -15.66 6.07 -2.10
C VAL A 377 -16.88 6.08 -1.20
N ILE A 378 -17.75 7.10 -1.31
CA ILE A 378 -18.93 7.25 -0.45
C ILE A 378 -19.86 6.04 -0.61
N ILE A 379 -20.16 5.64 -1.83
CA ILE A 379 -21.08 4.52 -2.10
C ILE A 379 -20.48 3.21 -1.59
N ALA A 380 -19.25 2.91 -1.95
CA ALA A 380 -18.59 1.67 -1.54
C ALA A 380 -18.44 1.59 -0.02
N TYR A 381 -18.04 2.69 0.63
CA TYR A 381 -17.93 2.76 2.09
C TYR A 381 -19.27 2.48 2.78
N LEU A 382 -20.35 3.09 2.31
CA LEU A 382 -21.69 2.88 2.87
C LEU A 382 -22.19 1.46 2.67
N LEU A 383 -21.97 0.85 1.51
CA LEU A 383 -22.32 -0.55 1.23
C LEU A 383 -21.54 -1.52 2.13
N MET A 384 -20.26 -1.25 2.40
CA MET A 384 -19.44 -2.03 3.31
C MET A 384 -19.83 -1.80 4.78
N ALA A 385 -20.14 -0.57 5.16
CA ALA A 385 -20.63 -0.26 6.51
C ALA A 385 -21.98 -0.92 6.82
N ALA A 386 -22.85 -1.04 5.79
CA ALA A 386 -24.11 -1.78 5.86
C ALA A 386 -23.95 -3.31 5.76
N ASN A 387 -22.72 -3.85 5.63
CA ASN A 387 -22.42 -5.26 5.42
C ASN A 387 -23.09 -5.88 4.17
N LEU A 388 -23.43 -5.07 3.18
CA LEU A 388 -23.98 -5.53 1.90
C LEU A 388 -22.87 -6.09 1.00
N VAL A 389 -21.66 -5.51 1.10
CA VAL A 389 -20.43 -5.92 0.41
C VAL A 389 -19.33 -6.12 1.45
N GLY A 390 -18.55 -7.17 1.30
CA GLY A 390 -17.40 -7.45 2.15
C GLY A 390 -16.30 -6.39 2.05
N ARG A 391 -15.42 -6.31 3.07
CA ARG A 391 -14.21 -5.47 3.04
C ARG A 391 -13.02 -6.24 2.45
N GLY A 392 -12.03 -5.51 1.94
CA GLY A 392 -10.85 -6.13 1.30
C GLY A 392 -10.00 -6.93 2.28
N VAL A 393 -9.60 -8.13 1.87
CA VAL A 393 -8.89 -9.12 2.70
C VAL A 393 -7.51 -9.43 2.16
N ILE A 394 -7.35 -9.46 0.83
CA ILE A 394 -6.09 -9.82 0.19
C ILE A 394 -5.69 -8.79 -0.86
N GLU A 395 -4.39 -8.66 -1.04
CA GLU A 395 -3.85 -7.85 -2.13
C GLU A 395 -3.88 -8.64 -3.44
N THR A 396 -4.41 -8.01 -4.47
CA THR A 396 -4.38 -8.52 -5.85
C THR A 396 -3.61 -7.54 -6.73
N PRO A 397 -2.95 -7.98 -7.81
CA PRO A 397 -2.25 -7.07 -8.71
C PRO A 397 -3.19 -5.94 -9.16
N TRP A 398 -2.80 -4.69 -8.93
CA TRP A 398 -3.62 -3.51 -9.26
C TRP A 398 -4.01 -3.43 -10.75
N THR A 399 -3.25 -4.11 -11.61
CA THR A 399 -3.54 -4.26 -13.04
C THR A 399 -4.60 -5.32 -13.36
N THR A 400 -5.14 -6.02 -12.36
CA THR A 400 -6.27 -6.94 -12.60
C THR A 400 -7.50 -6.15 -13.04
N PRO A 401 -8.27 -6.60 -14.05
CA PRO A 401 -9.52 -5.95 -14.44
C PRO A 401 -10.43 -5.72 -13.23
N ALA A 402 -10.87 -4.47 -13.02
CA ALA A 402 -11.40 -4.00 -11.74
C ALA A 402 -12.54 -4.86 -11.16
N PRO A 403 -13.56 -5.34 -11.92
CA PRO A 403 -14.60 -6.21 -11.34
C PRO A 403 -14.05 -7.54 -10.82
N ILE A 404 -13.07 -8.12 -11.53
CA ILE A 404 -12.44 -9.39 -11.14
C ILE A 404 -11.51 -9.15 -9.94
N GLY A 405 -10.68 -8.10 -10.01
CA GLY A 405 -9.77 -7.74 -8.93
C GLY A 405 -10.50 -7.40 -7.63
N ALA A 406 -11.65 -6.74 -7.71
CA ALA A 406 -12.50 -6.48 -6.56
C ALA A 406 -13.09 -7.78 -6.00
N ALA A 407 -13.70 -8.63 -6.82
CA ALA A 407 -14.27 -9.89 -6.36
C ALA A 407 -13.22 -10.76 -5.64
N LEU A 408 -12.00 -10.83 -6.15
CA LEU A 408 -10.89 -11.57 -5.55
C LEU A 408 -10.34 -10.87 -4.30
N GLY A 409 -10.04 -9.57 -4.38
CA GLY A 409 -9.41 -8.81 -3.29
C GLY A 409 -10.30 -8.67 -2.06
N PHE A 410 -11.61 -8.66 -2.25
CA PHE A 410 -12.59 -8.60 -1.17
C PHE A 410 -13.10 -9.98 -0.74
N MET A 411 -12.70 -11.05 -1.44
CA MET A 411 -13.21 -12.40 -1.21
C MET A 411 -14.75 -12.43 -1.22
N ASP A 412 -15.36 -11.56 -2.05
CA ASP A 412 -16.80 -11.40 -2.17
C ASP A 412 -17.18 -11.02 -3.61
N TRP A 413 -17.92 -11.89 -4.29
CA TRP A 413 -18.38 -11.64 -5.67
C TRP A 413 -19.26 -10.37 -5.79
N LYS A 414 -19.94 -9.97 -4.71
CA LYS A 414 -20.75 -8.74 -4.65
C LYS A 414 -19.90 -7.49 -4.87
N ALA A 415 -18.62 -7.53 -4.48
CA ALA A 415 -17.69 -6.43 -4.75
C ALA A 415 -17.46 -6.25 -6.26
N GLY A 416 -17.36 -7.35 -7.01
CA GLY A 416 -17.31 -7.28 -8.48
C GLY A 416 -18.55 -6.67 -9.10
N VAL A 417 -19.73 -7.05 -8.62
CA VAL A 417 -21.02 -6.47 -9.06
C VAL A 417 -21.12 -4.99 -8.71
N MET A 418 -20.70 -4.61 -7.49
CA MET A 418 -20.61 -3.22 -7.06
C MET A 418 -19.75 -2.40 -8.02
N VAL A 419 -18.56 -2.89 -8.36
CA VAL A 419 -17.65 -2.19 -9.30
C VAL A 419 -18.28 -2.03 -10.69
N ILE A 420 -19.03 -3.02 -11.20
CA ILE A 420 -19.80 -2.85 -12.45
C ILE A 420 -20.84 -1.73 -12.32
N GLY A 421 -21.52 -1.67 -11.17
CA GLY A 421 -22.46 -0.59 -10.86
C GLY A 421 -21.79 0.79 -10.82
N LEU A 422 -20.59 0.86 -10.22
CA LEU A 422 -19.79 2.10 -10.17
C LEU A 422 -19.34 2.52 -11.58
N ILE A 423 -18.93 1.60 -12.47
CA ILE A 423 -18.59 1.91 -13.86
C ILE A 423 -19.77 2.59 -14.57
N ILE A 424 -20.98 2.07 -14.39
CA ILE A 424 -22.19 2.65 -14.99
C ILE A 424 -22.47 4.04 -14.41
N LEU A 425 -22.31 4.20 -13.12
CA LEU A 425 -22.46 5.49 -12.44
C LEU A 425 -21.40 6.50 -12.92
N ASP A 426 -20.15 6.08 -13.05
CA ASP A 426 -19.06 6.90 -13.58
C ASP A 426 -19.38 7.40 -15.00
N MET A 427 -19.94 6.54 -15.87
CA MET A 427 -20.41 6.96 -17.18
C MET A 427 -21.46 8.08 -17.08
N ILE A 428 -22.42 7.95 -16.17
CA ILE A 428 -23.48 8.95 -15.98
C ILE A 428 -22.88 10.27 -15.47
N LEU A 429 -21.98 10.21 -14.49
CA LEU A 429 -21.38 11.39 -13.89
C LEU A 429 -20.41 12.12 -14.86
N TYR A 430 -19.65 11.39 -15.68
CA TYR A 430 -18.76 11.98 -16.68
C TYR A 430 -19.52 12.52 -17.90
N TYR A 431 -20.69 11.99 -18.23
CA TYR A 431 -21.41 12.29 -19.47
C TYR A 431 -21.66 13.78 -19.72
N PRO A 432 -22.20 14.58 -18.79
CA PRO A 432 -22.46 16.00 -19.03
C PRO A 432 -21.18 16.80 -19.32
N PHE A 433 -20.09 16.52 -18.61
CA PHE A 433 -18.80 17.19 -18.80
C PHE A 433 -18.16 16.79 -20.13
N LEU A 434 -18.23 15.50 -20.48
CA LEU A 434 -17.76 15.03 -21.78
C LEU A 434 -18.54 15.70 -22.92
N LYS A 435 -19.86 15.88 -22.80
CA LYS A 435 -20.65 16.56 -23.84
C LYS A 435 -20.28 18.02 -24.02
N LEU A 436 -19.97 18.73 -22.94
CA LEU A 436 -19.46 20.10 -23.03
C LEU A 436 -18.11 20.14 -23.76
N TYR A 437 -17.19 19.25 -23.39
CA TYR A 437 -15.88 19.18 -24.00
C TYR A 437 -15.94 18.69 -25.45
N GLU A 438 -16.81 17.70 -25.78
CA GLU A 438 -17.04 17.21 -27.13
C GLU A 438 -17.55 18.34 -28.07
N LYS A 439 -18.44 19.21 -27.59
CA LYS A 439 -18.94 20.34 -28.37
C LYS A 439 -17.80 21.32 -28.73
N GLN A 440 -16.90 21.58 -27.81
CA GLN A 440 -15.73 22.39 -28.06
C GLN A 440 -14.83 21.76 -29.14
N LYS A 441 -14.56 20.44 -29.01
CA LYS A 441 -13.72 19.72 -29.98
C LYS A 441 -14.33 19.62 -31.37
N LEU A 442 -15.63 19.47 -31.49
CA LEU A 442 -16.34 19.47 -32.78
C LEU A 442 -16.27 20.84 -33.45
N SER A 443 -16.25 21.95 -32.70
CA SER A 443 -16.02 23.29 -33.26
C SER A 443 -14.61 23.43 -33.81
N GLU A 444 -13.61 22.93 -33.07
CA GLU A 444 -12.20 22.93 -33.52
C GLU A 444 -11.95 21.99 -34.73
N GLU A 445 -12.68 20.88 -34.84
CA GLU A 445 -12.61 19.95 -36.00
C GLU A 445 -13.30 20.52 -37.27
N ALA A 446 -14.17 21.52 -37.12
CA ALA A 446 -14.91 22.13 -38.22
C ALA A 446 -14.19 23.37 -38.83
N GLU A 447 -13.23 23.94 -38.13
CA GLU A 447 -12.32 24.98 -38.60
C GLU A 447 -11.15 24.37 -39.39
#